data_bf2a8b8c6acc04fba9c4fe36f8729545
#
_entry.id   bf2a8b8c6acc04fba9c4fe36f8729545
#
_cell.length_a   1.000
_cell.length_b   1.000
_cell.length_c   1.000
_cell.angle_alpha   90.00
_cell.angle_beta   90.00
_cell.angle_gamma   90.00
#
_symmetry.space_group_name_H-M   'P 1'
#
loop_
_entity.id
_entity.type
_entity.pdbx_description
1 polymer ?
#
loop_
_entity_poly.entity_id
_entity_poly.type
_entity_poly.pdbx_seq_one_letter_code
_entity_poly.pdbx_strand_id
1 'polypeptide(L)'
;GDWSSDVCSSDLNVGDHGTTIKLYLKDNTDDENYDEYLDQYHLQSLVKKYSDYVHYPIVMDMTVSKKKEDSDEYEDVVENKTLNSMVPLWKRNKREITDEEYNDFYKDKFNDFNDPLKVIHSRVEGTVSYDALLFIPSKAPMNYYSNDYEKGLQLYSKGVFIMDKASELVPEHFRFVKGLVDSEDLSLNISREMLQHDRQLKVIADKIEKKIQSELENMLKNDRDKYLEFFDNFGLQLKFGIYNSYGMLKEKLQDLLLYYSSKEEKYITLAEYVEKMPENQKEIYFASGETLDKIAKI
;
A
#
# COMPACT_ATOMS: atom_id res chain seq x y z
N GLY A 1 -12.48 -24.09 9.55
CA GLY A 1 -13.47 -24.25 10.58
C GLY A 1 -14.86 -24.12 9.99
N ASP A 2 -15.71 -25.11 10.22
CA ASP A 2 -17.09 -25.20 9.74
C ASP A 2 -17.93 -24.04 10.30
N TRP A 3 -18.31 -23.14 9.44
CA TRP A 3 -19.35 -22.15 9.70
C TRP A 3 -20.70 -22.81 9.45
N SER A 4 -21.28 -23.43 10.47
CA SER A 4 -22.70 -23.77 10.43
C SER A 4 -23.47 -22.49 10.77
N SER A 5 -23.74 -21.65 9.78
CA SER A 5 -24.67 -20.55 9.92
C SER A 5 -26.08 -21.09 9.71
N ASP A 6 -26.80 -21.35 10.80
CA ASP A 6 -28.25 -21.40 10.75
C ASP A 6 -28.76 -19.97 10.52
N VAL A 7 -28.86 -19.58 9.24
CA VAL A 7 -29.52 -18.32 8.86
C VAL A 7 -31.02 -18.54 9.03
N CYS A 8 -31.59 -18.11 10.15
CA CYS A 8 -32.98 -18.10 10.35
C CYS A 8 -33.53 -16.76 9.84
N SER A 9 -34.22 -16.75 8.69
CA SER A 9 -35.04 -15.62 8.27
C SER A 9 -36.31 -15.64 9.10
N SER A 10 -36.40 -14.76 10.11
CA SER A 10 -37.65 -14.53 10.82
C SER A 10 -38.40 -13.34 10.21
N ASP A 11 -39.69 -13.49 10.02
CA ASP A 11 -40.65 -12.49 9.56
C ASP A 11 -40.60 -11.22 10.43
N LEU A 12 -39.70 -10.33 10.12
CA LEU A 12 -39.76 -8.95 10.58
C LEU A 12 -40.42 -8.16 9.46
N ASN A 13 -41.52 -7.48 9.76
CA ASN A 13 -42.15 -6.48 8.89
C ASN A 13 -41.14 -5.34 8.65
N VAL A 14 -40.19 -5.59 7.82
CA VAL A 14 -39.31 -4.55 7.23
C VAL A 14 -40.10 -4.06 6.04
N GLY A 15 -40.43 -2.78 5.97
CA GLY A 15 -41.24 -2.18 4.92
C GLY A 15 -40.97 -2.73 3.51
N ASP A 16 -41.61 -2.25 2.46
CA ASP A 16 -41.73 -2.90 1.15
C ASP A 16 -40.43 -3.42 0.49
N HIS A 17 -39.25 -3.05 0.99
CA HIS A 17 -37.95 -3.48 0.42
C HIS A 17 -36.85 -3.60 1.51
N GLY A 18 -36.17 -4.73 1.56
CA GLY A 18 -35.02 -4.94 2.45
C GLY A 18 -34.70 -6.41 2.70
N THR A 19 -33.53 -6.66 3.29
CA THR A 19 -33.10 -7.97 3.78
C THR A 19 -32.64 -7.85 5.22
N THR A 20 -33.14 -8.72 6.07
CA THR A 20 -32.69 -8.83 7.47
C THR A 20 -31.91 -10.11 7.63
N ILE A 21 -30.68 -9.98 8.17
CA ILE A 21 -29.81 -11.11 8.51
C ILE A 21 -29.66 -11.14 10.02
N LYS A 22 -29.96 -12.25 10.64
CA LYS A 22 -29.85 -12.47 12.09
C LYS A 22 -28.77 -13.52 12.34
N LEU A 23 -27.72 -13.12 13.04
CA LEU A 23 -26.62 -14.01 13.42
C LEU A 23 -26.72 -14.33 14.90
N TYR A 24 -26.58 -15.62 15.24
CA TYR A 24 -26.50 -16.08 16.62
C TYR A 24 -25.03 -16.37 16.92
N LEU A 25 -24.49 -15.70 17.93
CA LEU A 25 -23.13 -15.94 18.37
C LEU A 25 -23.05 -17.27 19.12
N LYS A 26 -21.88 -17.90 19.05
CA LYS A 26 -21.56 -19.06 19.89
C LYS A 26 -21.31 -18.61 21.33
N ASP A 27 -21.41 -19.55 22.27
CA ASP A 27 -20.98 -19.31 23.64
C ASP A 27 -19.47 -19.09 23.68
N ASN A 28 -19.01 -18.22 24.58
CA ASN A 28 -17.59 -17.99 24.81
C ASN A 28 -16.89 -19.27 25.25
N THR A 29 -15.63 -19.43 24.84
CA THR A 29 -14.75 -20.51 25.27
C THR A 29 -13.56 -19.94 26.04
N ASP A 30 -12.69 -20.79 26.59
CA ASP A 30 -11.47 -20.34 27.28
C ASP A 30 -10.51 -19.60 26.34
N ASP A 31 -10.57 -19.88 25.02
CA ASP A 31 -9.69 -19.34 24.00
C ASP A 31 -10.33 -18.26 23.11
N GLU A 32 -11.68 -18.18 23.07
CA GLU A 32 -12.42 -17.29 22.15
C GLU A 32 -13.56 -16.57 22.88
N ASN A 33 -13.58 -15.24 22.77
CA ASN A 33 -14.62 -14.37 23.31
C ASN A 33 -15.51 -13.84 22.18
N TYR A 34 -16.64 -14.49 21.94
CA TYR A 34 -17.60 -14.07 20.89
C TYR A 34 -18.44 -12.86 21.28
N ASP A 35 -18.53 -12.52 22.58
CA ASP A 35 -19.28 -11.34 23.06
C ASP A 35 -18.63 -10.02 22.58
N GLU A 36 -17.37 -10.03 22.15
CA GLU A 36 -16.73 -8.86 21.57
C GLU A 36 -17.45 -8.34 20.33
N TYR A 37 -18.14 -9.21 19.58
CA TYR A 37 -18.97 -8.84 18.43
C TYR A 37 -20.29 -8.19 18.80
N LEU A 38 -20.60 -8.03 20.08
CA LEU A 38 -21.72 -7.23 20.60
C LEU A 38 -21.26 -5.84 21.07
N ASP A 39 -19.94 -5.61 21.15
CA ASP A 39 -19.38 -4.33 21.54
C ASP A 39 -19.41 -3.33 20.37
N GLN A 40 -20.02 -2.15 20.62
CA GLN A 40 -20.19 -1.13 19.58
C GLN A 40 -18.87 -0.57 19.03
N TYR A 41 -17.84 -0.45 19.85
CA TYR A 41 -16.54 0.07 19.42
C TYR A 41 -15.75 -0.98 18.66
N HIS A 42 -15.89 -2.24 19.04
CA HIS A 42 -15.33 -3.36 18.30
C HIS A 42 -15.94 -3.44 16.89
N LEU A 43 -17.28 -3.39 16.79
CA LEU A 43 -17.98 -3.36 15.50
C LEU A 43 -17.60 -2.16 14.66
N GLN A 44 -17.45 -0.97 15.24
CA GLN A 44 -16.98 0.21 14.54
C GLN A 44 -15.57 0.00 13.97
N SER A 45 -14.68 -0.61 14.74
CA SER A 45 -13.31 -0.90 14.29
C SER A 45 -13.28 -1.90 13.14
N LEU A 46 -14.14 -2.92 13.17
CA LEU A 46 -14.31 -3.89 12.08
C LEU A 46 -14.81 -3.22 10.80
N VAL A 47 -15.83 -2.36 10.90
CA VAL A 47 -16.33 -1.59 9.75
C VAL A 47 -15.23 -0.70 9.17
N LYS A 48 -14.50 0.02 10.02
CA LYS A 48 -13.37 0.85 9.59
C LYS A 48 -12.29 0.04 8.90
N LYS A 49 -11.98 -1.14 9.40
CA LYS A 49 -10.93 -2.00 8.86
C LYS A 49 -11.30 -2.63 7.52
N TYR A 50 -12.52 -3.15 7.41
CA TYR A 50 -12.90 -4.02 6.28
C TYR A 50 -13.83 -3.38 5.27
N SER A 51 -14.64 -2.41 5.69
CA SER A 51 -15.76 -1.87 4.91
C SER A 51 -15.83 -0.34 4.89
N ASP A 52 -14.76 0.34 5.29
CA ASP A 52 -14.74 1.80 5.40
C ASP A 52 -15.12 2.50 4.08
N TYR A 53 -14.80 1.88 2.96
CA TYR A 53 -14.98 2.46 1.63
C TYR A 53 -16.10 1.84 0.80
N VAL A 54 -16.97 1.08 1.44
CA VAL A 54 -18.21 0.63 0.79
C VAL A 54 -19.07 1.85 0.47
N HIS A 55 -19.60 1.91 -0.76
CA HIS A 55 -20.34 3.08 -1.28
C HIS A 55 -21.66 3.41 -0.56
N TYR A 56 -22.15 2.48 0.25
CA TYR A 56 -23.37 2.65 1.01
C TYR A 56 -23.05 2.96 2.47
N PRO A 57 -23.83 3.84 3.12
CA PRO A 57 -23.63 4.12 4.54
C PRO A 57 -23.90 2.87 5.37
N ILE A 58 -22.95 2.52 6.22
CA ILE A 58 -23.09 1.52 7.27
C ILE A 58 -23.41 2.28 8.53
N VAL A 59 -24.65 2.17 8.99
CA VAL A 59 -25.14 2.92 10.14
C VAL A 59 -25.37 2.01 11.33
N MET A 60 -25.13 2.52 12.52
CA MET A 60 -25.37 1.82 13.78
C MET A 60 -25.81 2.81 14.86
N ASP A 61 -26.73 2.38 15.70
CA ASP A 61 -27.09 3.11 16.90
C ASP A 61 -25.98 2.91 17.94
N MET A 62 -25.32 4.00 18.33
CA MET A 62 -24.22 4.00 19.29
C MET A 62 -24.62 4.76 20.56
N THR A 63 -24.36 4.18 21.70
CA THR A 63 -24.47 4.86 22.99
C THR A 63 -23.24 5.72 23.22
N VAL A 64 -23.43 7.02 23.36
CA VAL A 64 -22.36 7.99 23.65
C VAL A 64 -22.70 8.77 24.90
N SER A 65 -21.72 8.94 25.78
CA SER A 65 -21.89 9.77 26.98
C SER A 65 -21.71 11.24 26.61
N LYS A 66 -22.76 12.04 26.76
CA LYS A 66 -22.74 13.49 26.55
C LYS A 66 -22.87 14.23 27.85
N LYS A 67 -22.13 15.34 27.96
CA LYS A 67 -22.28 16.26 29.09
C LYS A 67 -23.61 16.99 28.97
N LYS A 68 -24.39 17.04 30.04
CA LYS A 68 -25.63 17.81 30.12
C LYS A 68 -25.31 19.31 30.02
N GLU A 69 -26.18 20.07 29.36
CA GLU A 69 -25.95 21.48 29.07
C GLU A 69 -25.74 22.38 30.34
N ASP A 70 -26.35 21.99 31.46
CA ASP A 70 -26.37 22.83 32.69
C ASP A 70 -25.69 22.17 33.92
N SER A 71 -24.93 21.07 33.73
CA SER A 71 -24.29 20.37 34.86
C SER A 71 -22.97 19.69 34.43
N ASP A 72 -22.16 19.27 35.39
CA ASP A 72 -20.98 18.45 35.16
C ASP A 72 -21.32 16.94 35.06
N GLU A 73 -22.60 16.61 35.02
CA GLU A 73 -23.06 15.24 34.87
C GLU A 73 -23.09 14.82 33.39
N TYR A 74 -22.83 13.54 33.16
CA TYR A 74 -22.92 12.92 31.83
C TYR A 74 -24.19 12.08 31.75
N GLU A 75 -24.80 12.06 30.59
CA GLU A 75 -25.92 11.17 30.27
C GLU A 75 -25.60 10.36 29.03
N ASP A 76 -26.06 9.12 29.02
CA ASP A 76 -25.90 8.23 27.85
C ASP A 76 -27.02 8.50 26.85
N VAL A 77 -26.63 8.90 25.65
CA VAL A 77 -27.55 9.21 24.55
C VAL A 77 -27.28 8.25 23.41
N VAL A 78 -28.35 7.69 22.84
CA VAL A 78 -28.24 6.85 21.64
C VAL A 78 -28.26 7.75 20.41
N GLU A 79 -27.22 7.64 19.60
CA GLU A 79 -27.07 8.34 18.32
C GLU A 79 -26.91 7.37 17.17
N ASN A 80 -27.66 7.59 16.10
CA ASN A 80 -27.45 6.86 14.86
C ASN A 80 -26.24 7.43 14.14
N LYS A 81 -25.16 6.64 14.02
CA LYS A 81 -23.88 7.04 13.41
C LYS A 81 -23.59 6.27 12.14
N THR A 82 -23.16 6.98 11.12
CA THR A 82 -22.52 6.36 9.95
C THR A 82 -21.09 6.02 10.32
N LEU A 83 -20.74 4.74 10.23
CA LEU A 83 -19.46 4.20 10.67
C LEU A 83 -18.36 4.27 9.61
N ASN A 84 -18.74 4.19 8.32
CA ASN A 84 -17.80 4.16 7.21
C ASN A 84 -17.66 5.51 6.50
N SER A 85 -16.54 5.70 5.83
CA SER A 85 -16.21 6.95 5.13
C SER A 85 -16.80 7.03 3.72
N MET A 86 -17.19 5.93 3.11
CA MET A 86 -17.82 5.77 1.78
C MET A 86 -17.00 6.26 0.59
N VAL A 87 -16.21 7.32 0.72
CA VAL A 87 -15.45 7.90 -0.39
C VAL A 87 -13.95 7.70 -0.14
N PRO A 88 -13.36 6.69 -0.78
CA PRO A 88 -11.93 6.43 -0.63
C PRO A 88 -11.10 7.49 -1.35
N LEU A 89 -9.95 7.84 -0.74
CA LEU A 89 -9.05 8.84 -1.29
C LEU A 89 -8.62 8.49 -2.74
N TRP A 90 -8.37 7.21 -3.01
CA TRP A 90 -7.93 6.73 -4.33
C TRP A 90 -8.99 6.76 -5.43
N LYS A 91 -10.28 6.94 -5.06
CA LYS A 91 -11.40 7.13 -6.01
C LYS A 91 -11.67 8.60 -6.31
N ARG A 92 -11.11 9.53 -5.53
CA ARG A 92 -11.26 10.96 -5.74
C ARG A 92 -10.40 11.44 -6.92
N ASN A 93 -10.77 12.57 -7.49
CA ASN A 93 -9.98 13.19 -8.55
C ASN A 93 -8.66 13.71 -7.92
N LYS A 94 -7.52 13.23 -8.44
CA LYS A 94 -6.19 13.59 -7.93
C LYS A 94 -5.87 15.10 -7.96
N ARG A 95 -6.60 15.88 -8.78
CA ARG A 95 -6.43 17.34 -8.82
C ARG A 95 -7.07 18.06 -7.63
N GLU A 96 -7.96 17.39 -6.93
CA GLU A 96 -8.71 17.92 -5.80
C GLU A 96 -8.14 17.45 -4.45
N ILE A 97 -7.11 16.62 -4.49
CA ILE A 97 -6.44 16.06 -3.30
C ILE A 97 -5.14 16.84 -3.09
N THR A 98 -4.95 17.34 -1.89
CA THR A 98 -3.72 18.04 -1.50
C THR A 98 -2.62 17.07 -1.12
N ASP A 99 -1.37 17.53 -1.16
CA ASP A 99 -0.22 16.74 -0.70
C ASP A 99 -0.35 16.38 0.79
N GLU A 100 -0.93 17.28 1.61
CA GLU A 100 -1.19 17.05 3.03
C GLU A 100 -2.17 15.88 3.23
N GLU A 101 -3.27 15.82 2.47
CA GLU A 101 -4.24 14.72 2.53
C GLU A 101 -3.58 13.38 2.16
N TYR A 102 -2.69 13.35 1.16
CA TYR A 102 -1.92 12.14 0.82
C TYR A 102 -0.96 11.73 1.92
N ASN A 103 -0.25 12.70 2.50
CA ASN A 103 0.74 12.46 3.56
C ASN A 103 0.07 11.95 4.83
N ASP A 104 -1.04 12.55 5.24
CA ASP A 104 -1.80 12.12 6.41
C ASP A 104 -2.38 10.72 6.21
N PHE A 105 -2.98 10.47 5.04
CA PHE A 105 -3.44 9.13 4.70
C PHE A 105 -2.32 8.08 4.79
N TYR A 106 -1.13 8.40 4.26
CA TYR A 106 0.03 7.50 4.30
C TYR A 106 0.47 7.22 5.75
N LYS A 107 0.63 8.27 6.55
CA LYS A 107 1.07 8.16 7.96
C LYS A 107 0.09 7.33 8.77
N ASP A 108 -1.18 7.62 8.66
CA ASP A 108 -2.23 6.91 9.39
C ASP A 108 -2.38 5.46 8.94
N LYS A 109 -2.37 5.23 7.62
CA LYS A 109 -2.63 3.91 7.05
C LYS A 109 -1.49 2.92 7.25
N PHE A 110 -0.25 3.41 7.20
CA PHE A 110 0.96 2.58 7.25
C PHE A 110 1.78 2.75 8.53
N ASN A 111 1.25 3.49 9.53
CA ASN A 111 1.91 3.78 10.80
C ASN A 111 3.35 4.31 10.60
N ASP A 112 3.50 5.23 9.67
CA ASP A 112 4.76 5.92 9.42
C ASP A 112 4.70 7.34 9.99
N PHE A 113 5.80 7.81 10.58
CA PHE A 113 5.86 9.16 11.14
C PHE A 113 6.37 10.19 10.14
N ASN A 114 6.96 9.72 9.04
CA ASN A 114 7.50 10.58 8.00
C ASN A 114 6.53 10.68 6.83
N ASP A 115 6.58 11.81 6.14
CA ASP A 115 5.89 11.93 4.86
C ASP A 115 6.52 11.00 3.82
N PRO A 116 5.75 10.46 2.88
CA PRO A 116 6.30 9.65 1.80
C PRO A 116 7.16 10.49 0.88
N LEU A 117 8.22 9.91 0.36
CA LEU A 117 9.08 10.57 -0.61
C LEU A 117 8.36 10.83 -1.94
N LYS A 118 7.50 9.92 -2.34
CA LYS A 118 6.73 10.00 -3.58
C LYS A 118 5.36 9.37 -3.42
N VAL A 119 4.36 10.05 -3.96
CA VAL A 119 2.99 9.55 -4.11
C VAL A 119 2.73 9.22 -5.58
N ILE A 120 2.16 8.05 -5.83
CA ILE A 120 1.76 7.58 -7.16
C ILE A 120 0.28 7.25 -7.11
N HIS A 121 -0.56 8.16 -7.63
CA HIS A 121 -1.99 7.95 -7.73
C HIS A 121 -2.36 7.72 -9.19
N SER A 122 -2.93 6.56 -9.50
CA SER A 122 -3.31 6.19 -10.86
C SER A 122 -4.66 5.49 -10.91
N ARG A 123 -5.42 5.82 -11.96
CA ARG A 123 -6.63 5.11 -12.37
C ARG A 123 -6.39 4.53 -13.75
N VAL A 124 -6.66 3.26 -13.89
CA VAL A 124 -6.50 2.51 -15.14
C VAL A 124 -7.85 1.92 -15.53
N GLU A 125 -8.29 2.24 -16.73
CA GLU A 125 -9.48 1.68 -17.36
C GLU A 125 -9.07 0.86 -18.59
N GLY A 126 -9.70 -0.29 -18.79
CA GLY A 126 -9.40 -1.16 -19.93
C GLY A 126 -9.82 -2.60 -19.70
N THR A 127 -9.06 -3.56 -20.21
CA THR A 127 -9.31 -5.00 -20.04
C THR A 127 -9.38 -5.39 -18.56
N VAL A 128 -8.59 -4.73 -17.72
CA VAL A 128 -8.66 -4.79 -16.26
C VAL A 128 -8.64 -3.37 -15.75
N SER A 129 -9.65 -3.01 -14.98
CA SER A 129 -9.82 -1.68 -14.39
C SER A 129 -9.45 -1.70 -12.93
N TYR A 130 -8.66 -0.72 -12.50
CA TYR A 130 -8.27 -0.57 -11.10
C TYR A 130 -7.83 0.85 -10.78
N ASP A 131 -7.97 1.21 -9.51
CA ASP A 131 -7.35 2.37 -8.90
C ASP A 131 -6.15 1.92 -8.06
N ALA A 132 -5.07 2.68 -8.09
CA ALA A 132 -3.91 2.42 -7.26
C ALA A 132 -3.42 3.71 -6.60
N LEU A 133 -3.16 3.63 -5.30
CA LEU A 133 -2.52 4.68 -4.54
C LEU A 133 -1.29 4.09 -3.86
N LEU A 134 -0.12 4.41 -4.42
CA LEU A 134 1.16 3.85 -4.01
C LEU A 134 2.05 4.94 -3.43
N PHE A 135 2.92 4.55 -2.52
CA PHE A 135 3.84 5.44 -1.82
C PHE A 135 5.24 4.84 -1.81
N ILE A 136 6.22 5.67 -2.08
CA ILE A 136 7.62 5.37 -1.81
C ILE A 136 7.96 6.02 -0.48
N PRO A 137 8.32 5.27 0.56
CA PRO A 137 8.73 5.83 1.85
C PRO A 137 9.96 6.72 1.72
N SER A 138 10.08 7.74 2.55
CA SER A 138 11.30 8.56 2.61
C SER A 138 12.44 7.85 3.34
N LYS A 139 12.12 6.87 4.19
CA LYS A 139 13.11 6.10 4.94
C LYS A 139 12.78 4.61 4.91
N ALA A 140 13.83 3.79 4.82
CA ALA A 140 13.68 2.35 4.96
C ALA A 140 13.32 2.00 6.43
N PRO A 141 12.33 1.14 6.66
CA PRO A 141 12.04 0.63 7.99
C PRO A 141 13.24 -0.09 8.59
N MET A 142 13.38 -0.10 9.92
CA MET A 142 14.51 -0.75 10.60
C MET A 142 14.64 -2.24 10.25
N ASN A 143 13.53 -2.93 10.02
CA ASN A 143 13.50 -4.35 9.66
C ASN A 143 13.50 -4.60 8.15
N TYR A 144 13.73 -3.57 7.31
CA TYR A 144 13.58 -3.67 5.86
C TYR A 144 14.39 -4.79 5.22
N TYR A 145 15.62 -5.03 5.71
CA TYR A 145 16.52 -6.09 5.24
C TYR A 145 16.45 -7.37 6.07
N SER A 146 15.53 -7.47 7.02
CA SER A 146 15.29 -8.69 7.79
C SER A 146 14.35 -9.65 7.06
N ASN A 147 14.33 -10.92 7.51
CA ASN A 147 13.39 -11.92 7.00
C ASN A 147 11.95 -11.66 7.43
N ASP A 148 11.74 -10.83 8.46
CA ASP A 148 10.42 -10.51 8.99
C ASP A 148 9.73 -9.39 8.20
N TYR A 149 10.44 -8.76 7.23
CA TYR A 149 9.81 -7.74 6.40
C TYR A 149 8.97 -8.38 5.30
N GLU A 150 7.68 -8.21 5.39
CA GLU A 150 6.73 -8.67 4.40
C GLU A 150 6.42 -7.59 3.36
N LYS A 151 6.69 -7.89 2.09
CA LYS A 151 6.28 -7.05 0.98
C LYS A 151 4.81 -7.26 0.64
N GLY A 152 4.20 -6.30 -0.01
CA GLY A 152 2.87 -6.43 -0.57
C GLY A 152 2.08 -5.13 -0.47
N LEU A 153 1.08 -5.03 -1.32
CA LEU A 153 0.13 -3.93 -1.33
C LEU A 153 -1.19 -4.41 -0.71
N GLN A 154 -1.91 -3.49 -0.09
CA GLN A 154 -3.28 -3.77 0.33
C GLN A 154 -4.15 -3.99 -0.91
N LEU A 155 -4.95 -5.02 -0.89
CA LEU A 155 -5.87 -5.34 -1.97
C LEU A 155 -7.31 -5.07 -1.53
N TYR A 156 -8.00 -4.30 -2.34
CA TYR A 156 -9.43 -4.03 -2.24
C TYR A 156 -10.14 -4.54 -3.48
N SER A 157 -11.38 -4.93 -3.32
CA SER A 157 -12.31 -5.20 -4.42
C SER A 157 -13.60 -4.43 -4.15
N LYS A 158 -13.97 -3.52 -5.05
CA LYS A 158 -15.18 -2.68 -4.92
C LYS A 158 -15.24 -1.91 -3.59
N GLY A 159 -14.10 -1.43 -3.10
CA GLY A 159 -13.99 -0.73 -1.82
C GLY A 159 -13.98 -1.62 -0.58
N VAL A 160 -14.10 -2.95 -0.74
CA VAL A 160 -14.01 -3.92 0.36
C VAL A 160 -12.57 -4.40 0.50
N PHE A 161 -12.04 -4.35 1.70
CA PHE A 161 -10.71 -4.85 2.01
C PHE A 161 -10.65 -6.38 1.89
N ILE A 162 -9.70 -6.88 1.11
CA ILE A 162 -9.48 -8.31 0.88
C ILE A 162 -8.30 -8.82 1.68
N MET A 163 -7.14 -8.14 1.58
CA MET A 163 -5.94 -8.52 2.32
C MET A 163 -4.94 -7.37 2.45
N ASP A 164 -4.10 -7.45 3.46
CA ASP A 164 -3.10 -6.43 3.78
C ASP A 164 -1.83 -6.53 2.93
N LYS A 165 -1.41 -7.74 2.57
CA LYS A 165 -0.15 -8.03 1.89
C LYS A 165 -0.37 -8.93 0.67
N ALA A 166 -0.88 -8.34 -0.43
CA ALA A 166 -0.88 -9.01 -1.73
C ALA A 166 0.52 -8.92 -2.35
N SER A 167 1.35 -9.91 -2.03
CA SER A 167 2.77 -9.96 -2.43
C SER A 167 2.98 -10.10 -3.92
N GLU A 168 1.96 -10.57 -4.64
CA GLU A 168 1.93 -10.75 -6.09
C GLU A 168 1.87 -9.42 -6.84
N LEU A 169 1.36 -8.36 -6.20
CA LEU A 169 1.17 -7.05 -6.82
C LEU A 169 2.45 -6.25 -6.99
N VAL A 170 3.50 -6.57 -6.25
CA VAL A 170 4.76 -5.85 -6.31
C VAL A 170 5.94 -6.82 -6.36
N PRO A 171 6.87 -6.66 -7.32
CA PRO A 171 8.04 -7.52 -7.43
C PRO A 171 9.04 -7.27 -6.30
N GLU A 172 9.95 -8.23 -6.08
CA GLU A 172 10.92 -8.17 -4.97
C GLU A 172 11.83 -6.94 -5.04
N HIS A 173 12.21 -6.50 -6.22
CA HIS A 173 13.08 -5.34 -6.39
C HIS A 173 12.40 -4.00 -6.08
N PHE A 174 11.06 -3.99 -5.98
CA PHE A 174 10.25 -2.83 -5.55
C PHE A 174 9.53 -3.07 -4.22
N ARG A 175 10.00 -4.02 -3.40
CA ARG A 175 9.39 -4.38 -2.12
C ARG A 175 9.21 -3.22 -1.12
N PHE A 176 9.90 -2.11 -1.34
CA PHE A 176 9.78 -0.90 -0.54
C PHE A 176 8.48 -0.12 -0.77
N VAL A 177 7.80 -0.38 -1.87
CA VAL A 177 6.55 0.34 -2.19
C VAL A 177 5.45 -0.11 -1.24
N LYS A 178 4.83 0.86 -0.58
CA LYS A 178 3.61 0.70 0.22
C LYS A 178 2.42 1.23 -0.57
N GLY A 179 1.23 0.84 -0.20
CA GLY A 179 0.03 1.35 -0.87
C GLY A 179 -1.06 0.32 -1.00
N LEU A 180 -1.96 0.62 -1.90
CA LEU A 180 -3.14 -0.22 -2.15
C LEU A 180 -3.52 -0.25 -3.62
N VAL A 181 -4.28 -1.28 -3.95
CA VAL A 181 -4.97 -1.46 -5.23
C VAL A 181 -6.43 -1.79 -4.95
N ASP A 182 -7.34 -1.14 -5.66
CA ASP A 182 -8.77 -1.43 -5.64
C ASP A 182 -9.25 -1.73 -7.06
N SER A 183 -9.74 -2.94 -7.30
CA SER A 183 -10.24 -3.35 -8.61
C SER A 183 -11.68 -3.85 -8.51
N GLU A 184 -12.52 -3.35 -9.42
CA GLU A 184 -13.91 -3.78 -9.54
C GLU A 184 -14.06 -5.12 -10.25
N ASP A 185 -13.02 -5.53 -10.99
CA ASP A 185 -13.01 -6.77 -11.78
C ASP A 185 -12.63 -7.99 -10.93
N LEU A 186 -12.04 -7.80 -9.74
CA LEU A 186 -11.70 -8.89 -8.84
C LEU A 186 -12.90 -9.39 -8.05
N SER A 187 -12.96 -10.70 -7.84
CA SER A 187 -14.00 -11.32 -7.01
C SER A 187 -13.79 -11.00 -5.52
N LEU A 188 -14.87 -10.71 -4.81
CA LEU A 188 -14.87 -10.54 -3.35
C LEU A 188 -14.49 -11.82 -2.58
N ASN A 189 -14.70 -12.99 -3.20
CA ASN A 189 -14.41 -14.30 -2.61
C ASN A 189 -13.02 -14.81 -2.96
N ILE A 190 -12.11 -13.93 -3.39
CA ILE A 190 -10.77 -14.33 -3.78
C ILE A 190 -9.97 -14.75 -2.55
N SER A 191 -9.50 -15.99 -2.51
CA SER A 191 -8.60 -16.47 -1.46
C SER A 191 -7.13 -16.23 -1.82
N ARG A 192 -6.25 -16.26 -0.83
CA ARG A 192 -4.79 -16.09 -1.05
C ARG A 192 -4.23 -17.12 -2.06
N GLU A 193 -4.74 -18.34 -2.05
CA GLU A 193 -4.34 -19.40 -2.98
C GLU A 193 -4.80 -19.11 -4.42
N MET A 194 -5.99 -18.50 -4.57
CA MET A 194 -6.53 -18.13 -5.88
C MET A 194 -5.77 -16.97 -6.50
N LEU A 195 -5.23 -16.04 -5.70
CA LEU A 195 -4.50 -14.86 -6.19
C LEU A 195 -3.28 -15.23 -7.02
N GLN A 196 -2.54 -16.28 -6.64
CA GLN A 196 -1.33 -16.72 -7.36
C GLN A 196 -1.60 -17.13 -8.81
N HIS A 197 -2.83 -17.54 -9.11
CA HIS A 197 -3.26 -18.00 -10.42
C HIS A 197 -4.18 -17.01 -11.15
N ASP A 198 -4.52 -15.90 -10.52
CA ASP A 198 -5.42 -14.91 -11.11
C ASP A 198 -4.72 -14.13 -12.23
N ARG A 199 -5.30 -14.19 -13.44
CA ARG A 199 -4.74 -13.53 -14.62
C ARG A 199 -4.90 -12.01 -14.56
N GLN A 200 -5.98 -11.53 -13.97
CA GLN A 200 -6.25 -10.09 -13.84
C GLN A 200 -5.24 -9.48 -12.87
N LEU A 201 -4.96 -10.17 -11.76
CA LEU A 201 -3.96 -9.72 -10.79
C LEU A 201 -2.56 -9.63 -11.42
N LYS A 202 -2.17 -10.58 -12.27
CA LYS A 202 -0.89 -10.51 -13.01
C LYS A 202 -0.83 -9.30 -13.93
N VAL A 203 -1.91 -9.01 -14.66
CA VAL A 203 -1.98 -7.81 -15.52
C VAL A 203 -1.87 -6.53 -14.70
N ILE A 204 -2.51 -6.47 -13.53
CA ILE A 204 -2.40 -5.35 -12.61
C ILE A 204 -0.96 -5.20 -12.11
N ALA A 205 -0.33 -6.30 -11.67
CA ALA A 205 1.05 -6.31 -11.19
C ALA A 205 2.05 -5.80 -12.23
N ASP A 206 1.95 -6.26 -13.48
CA ASP A 206 2.80 -5.82 -14.58
C ASP A 206 2.66 -4.31 -14.86
N LYS A 207 1.43 -3.80 -14.79
CA LYS A 207 1.17 -2.36 -14.97
C LYS A 207 1.70 -1.52 -13.80
N ILE A 208 1.56 -2.01 -12.58
CA ILE A 208 2.10 -1.39 -11.37
C ILE A 208 3.62 -1.34 -11.43
N GLU A 209 4.28 -2.44 -11.76
CA GLU A 209 5.74 -2.49 -11.90
C GLU A 209 6.24 -1.44 -12.90
N LYS A 210 5.64 -1.39 -14.10
CA LYS A 210 5.98 -0.39 -15.12
C LYS A 210 5.73 1.05 -14.64
N LYS A 211 4.65 1.26 -13.89
CA LYS A 211 4.34 2.59 -13.35
C LYS A 211 5.36 3.02 -12.31
N ILE A 212 5.74 2.15 -11.38
CA ILE A 212 6.78 2.42 -10.39
C ILE A 212 8.11 2.74 -11.08
N GLN A 213 8.52 1.91 -12.04
CA GLN A 213 9.75 2.14 -12.82
C GLN A 213 9.74 3.52 -13.49
N SER A 214 8.67 3.85 -14.21
CA SER A 214 8.53 5.14 -14.89
C SER A 214 8.59 6.34 -13.93
N GLU A 215 8.02 6.21 -12.72
CA GLU A 215 8.08 7.27 -11.72
C GLU A 215 9.49 7.44 -11.12
N LEU A 216 10.23 6.34 -10.95
CA LEU A 216 11.63 6.39 -10.54
C LEU A 216 12.53 7.03 -11.63
N GLU A 217 12.33 6.65 -12.89
CA GLU A 217 13.02 7.26 -14.03
C GLU A 217 12.73 8.77 -14.13
N ASN A 218 11.47 9.15 -13.94
CA ASN A 218 11.06 10.56 -13.94
C ASN A 218 11.71 11.32 -12.77
N MET A 219 11.74 10.74 -11.58
CA MET A 219 12.41 11.33 -10.39
C MET A 219 13.92 11.49 -10.64
N LEU A 220 14.56 10.45 -11.18
CA LEU A 220 16.00 10.47 -11.53
C LEU A 220 16.35 11.61 -12.50
N LYS A 221 15.47 11.85 -13.47
CA LYS A 221 15.66 12.86 -14.53
C LYS A 221 15.33 14.28 -14.06
N ASN A 222 14.25 14.46 -13.32
CA ASN A 222 13.64 15.76 -13.07
C ASN A 222 13.77 16.24 -11.61
N ASP A 223 14.11 15.36 -10.66
CA ASP A 223 14.27 15.68 -9.23
C ASP A 223 15.40 14.84 -8.64
N ARG A 224 16.64 15.21 -9.03
CA ARG A 224 17.83 14.44 -8.69
C ARG A 224 18.08 14.33 -7.19
N ASP A 225 17.83 15.38 -6.45
CA ASP A 225 18.05 15.40 -4.99
C ASP A 225 17.12 14.41 -4.29
N LYS A 226 15.85 14.40 -4.69
CA LYS A 226 14.87 13.44 -4.20
C LYS A 226 15.21 12.01 -4.61
N TYR A 227 15.75 11.81 -5.83
CA TYR A 227 16.21 10.50 -6.26
C TYR A 227 17.45 10.02 -5.48
N LEU A 228 18.35 10.91 -5.10
CA LEU A 228 19.50 10.56 -4.24
C LEU A 228 19.02 10.09 -2.85
N GLU A 229 18.06 10.79 -2.25
CA GLU A 229 17.44 10.36 -0.99
C GLU A 229 16.79 8.96 -1.13
N PHE A 230 16.07 8.71 -2.22
CA PHE A 230 15.54 7.39 -2.54
C PHE A 230 16.64 6.34 -2.65
N PHE A 231 17.69 6.65 -3.41
CA PHE A 231 18.77 5.71 -3.70
C PHE A 231 19.60 5.37 -2.45
N ASP A 232 19.79 6.31 -1.54
CA ASP A 232 20.45 6.08 -0.25
C ASP A 232 19.70 5.07 0.60
N ASN A 233 18.36 5.08 0.55
CA ASN A 233 17.51 4.17 1.32
C ASN A 233 17.29 2.81 0.62
N PHE A 234 17.10 2.81 -0.71
CA PHE A 234 16.60 1.64 -1.44
C PHE A 234 17.47 1.22 -2.62
N GLY A 235 18.54 1.93 -2.94
CA GLY A 235 19.41 1.61 -4.06
C GLY A 235 20.03 0.22 -3.97
N LEU A 236 20.32 -0.25 -2.75
CA LEU A 236 20.80 -1.61 -2.51
C LEU A 236 19.77 -2.66 -2.95
N GLN A 237 18.48 -2.40 -2.75
CA GLN A 237 17.40 -3.29 -3.16
C GLN A 237 17.33 -3.46 -4.69
N LEU A 238 17.56 -2.37 -5.44
CA LEU A 238 17.62 -2.43 -6.90
C LEU A 238 18.82 -3.29 -7.37
N LYS A 239 19.98 -3.13 -6.72
CA LYS A 239 21.17 -3.95 -7.00
C LYS A 239 20.90 -5.43 -6.68
N PHE A 240 20.26 -5.71 -5.55
CA PHE A 240 19.84 -7.07 -5.20
C PHE A 240 18.86 -7.66 -6.23
N GLY A 241 17.97 -6.86 -6.80
CA GLY A 241 17.06 -7.31 -7.86
C GLY A 241 17.81 -7.88 -9.05
N ILE A 242 18.88 -7.20 -9.50
CA ILE A 242 19.73 -7.67 -10.61
C ILE A 242 20.52 -8.93 -10.19
N TYR A 243 21.10 -8.91 -9.00
CA TYR A 243 21.91 -10.02 -8.49
C TYR A 243 21.07 -11.30 -8.33
N ASN A 244 19.96 -11.23 -7.62
CA ASN A 244 19.09 -12.38 -7.33
C ASN A 244 18.40 -12.94 -8.57
N SER A 245 18.23 -12.11 -9.61
CA SER A 245 17.72 -12.57 -10.91
C SER A 245 18.79 -13.13 -11.83
N TYR A 246 20.01 -13.30 -11.35
CA TYR A 246 21.16 -13.71 -12.18
C TYR A 246 21.33 -12.83 -13.43
N GLY A 247 21.05 -11.54 -13.28
CA GLY A 247 21.18 -10.54 -14.34
C GLY A 247 19.96 -10.42 -15.27
N MET A 248 18.91 -11.22 -15.13
CA MET A 248 17.71 -11.13 -15.99
C MET A 248 16.99 -9.77 -15.89
N LEU A 249 17.09 -9.09 -14.76
CA LEU A 249 16.52 -7.76 -14.55
C LEU A 249 17.49 -6.63 -14.91
N LYS A 250 18.67 -6.92 -15.47
CA LYS A 250 19.70 -5.92 -15.79
C LYS A 250 19.13 -4.81 -16.67
N GLU A 251 18.55 -5.15 -17.81
CA GLU A 251 18.02 -4.17 -18.75
C GLU A 251 16.90 -3.29 -18.17
N LYS A 252 16.15 -3.83 -17.21
CA LYS A 252 15.07 -3.11 -16.54
C LYS A 252 15.56 -2.14 -15.46
N LEU A 253 16.62 -2.50 -14.73
CA LEU A 253 17.02 -1.79 -13.52
C LEU A 253 18.36 -1.02 -13.63
N GLN A 254 19.22 -1.34 -14.61
CA GLN A 254 20.57 -0.76 -14.68
C GLN A 254 20.57 0.77 -14.76
N ASP A 255 19.61 1.36 -15.47
CA ASP A 255 19.53 2.81 -15.69
C ASP A 255 19.00 3.57 -14.46
N LEU A 256 18.47 2.84 -13.47
CA LEU A 256 18.09 3.35 -12.15
C LEU A 256 19.24 3.33 -11.14
N LEU A 257 20.38 2.72 -11.47
CA LEU A 257 21.50 2.61 -10.54
C LEU A 257 22.42 3.82 -10.61
N LEU A 258 22.88 4.25 -9.45
CA LEU A 258 23.86 5.30 -9.30
C LEU A 258 25.19 4.74 -8.79
N TYR A 259 26.28 5.34 -9.29
CA TYR A 259 27.64 5.02 -8.92
C TYR A 259 28.39 6.31 -8.62
N TYR A 260 29.25 6.29 -7.61
CA TYR A 260 30.08 7.46 -7.29
C TYR A 260 31.18 7.64 -8.34
N SER A 261 31.24 8.80 -8.95
CA SER A 261 32.31 9.17 -9.87
C SER A 261 33.39 9.95 -9.13
N SER A 262 34.60 9.43 -9.09
CA SER A 262 35.74 10.14 -8.49
C SER A 262 36.12 11.40 -9.27
N LYS A 263 35.81 11.47 -10.58
CA LYS A 263 36.05 12.64 -11.42
C LYS A 263 35.04 13.75 -11.21
N GLU A 264 33.74 13.36 -11.05
CA GLU A 264 32.65 14.31 -10.86
C GLU A 264 32.38 14.60 -9.39
N GLU A 265 33.00 13.82 -8.49
CA GLU A 265 32.81 13.87 -7.03
C GLU A 265 31.34 13.76 -6.58
N LYS A 266 30.54 13.02 -7.36
CA LYS A 266 29.11 12.81 -7.11
C LYS A 266 28.61 11.49 -7.67
N TYR A 267 27.38 11.13 -7.28
CA TYR A 267 26.68 9.98 -7.85
C TYR A 267 26.16 10.28 -9.26
N ILE A 268 26.45 9.40 -10.20
CA ILE A 268 26.04 9.46 -11.61
C ILE A 268 25.52 8.11 -12.08
N THR A 269 24.76 8.10 -13.17
CA THR A 269 24.39 6.88 -13.89
C THR A 269 25.51 6.41 -14.79
N LEU A 270 25.44 5.16 -15.26
CA LEU A 270 26.38 4.67 -16.29
C LEU A 270 26.21 5.42 -17.62
N ALA A 271 24.99 5.82 -17.97
CA ALA A 271 24.74 6.64 -19.16
C ALA A 271 25.45 7.99 -19.08
N GLU A 272 25.34 8.70 -17.95
CA GLU A 272 26.06 9.96 -17.71
C GLU A 272 27.59 9.79 -17.71
N TYR A 273 28.08 8.63 -17.25
CA TYR A 273 29.52 8.31 -17.35
C TYR A 273 29.95 8.18 -18.81
N VAL A 274 29.22 7.39 -19.60
CA VAL A 274 29.54 7.14 -21.01
C VAL A 274 29.48 8.43 -21.83
N GLU A 275 28.52 9.31 -21.59
CA GLU A 275 28.39 10.61 -22.28
C GLU A 275 29.62 11.49 -22.07
N LYS A 276 30.29 11.35 -20.92
CA LYS A 276 31.49 12.15 -20.56
C LYS A 276 32.83 11.44 -20.82
N MET A 277 32.78 10.24 -21.40
CA MET A 277 34.01 9.50 -21.75
C MET A 277 34.79 10.24 -22.86
N PRO A 278 36.14 10.29 -22.78
CA PRO A 278 36.95 10.72 -23.88
C PRO A 278 36.77 9.83 -25.13
N GLU A 279 36.89 10.38 -26.32
CA GLU A 279 36.67 9.66 -27.60
C GLU A 279 37.54 8.39 -27.75
N ASN A 280 38.70 8.36 -27.13
CA ASN A 280 39.63 7.23 -27.15
C ASN A 280 39.34 6.18 -26.05
N GLN A 281 38.46 6.45 -25.11
CA GLN A 281 38.06 5.52 -24.06
C GLN A 281 36.87 4.65 -24.55
N LYS A 282 37.01 3.33 -24.48
CA LYS A 282 35.99 2.38 -24.95
C LYS A 282 35.36 1.60 -23.83
N GLU A 283 35.88 1.70 -22.61
CA GLU A 283 35.45 0.87 -21.47
C GLU A 283 35.16 1.74 -20.27
N ILE A 284 34.25 1.25 -19.43
CA ILE A 284 33.93 1.85 -18.14
C ILE A 284 34.92 1.30 -17.11
N TYR A 285 35.71 2.19 -16.49
CA TYR A 285 36.60 1.81 -15.41
C TYR A 285 35.90 1.93 -14.07
N PHE A 286 36.02 0.90 -13.23
CA PHE A 286 35.43 0.89 -11.89
C PHE A 286 36.37 0.26 -10.88
N ALA A 287 36.21 0.66 -9.62
CA ALA A 287 36.80 0.00 -8.47
C ALA A 287 35.70 -0.29 -7.43
N SER A 288 35.88 -1.35 -6.66
CA SER A 288 34.95 -1.71 -5.57
C SER A 288 35.70 -1.79 -4.25
N GLY A 289 35.04 -1.42 -3.17
CA GLY A 289 35.60 -1.47 -1.83
C GLY A 289 34.55 -1.10 -0.79
N GLU A 290 34.89 -1.23 0.48
CA GLU A 290 33.96 -0.99 1.59
C GLU A 290 33.59 0.49 1.75
N THR A 291 34.54 1.40 1.50
CA THR A 291 34.33 2.85 1.62
C THR A 291 35.07 3.58 0.52
N LEU A 292 34.64 4.79 0.17
CA LEU A 292 35.27 5.64 -0.81
C LEU A 292 36.73 5.96 -0.42
N ASP A 293 36.98 6.20 0.89
CA ASP A 293 38.32 6.47 1.41
C ASP A 293 39.32 5.30 1.22
N LYS A 294 38.82 4.05 1.31
CA LYS A 294 39.64 2.87 1.08
C LYS A 294 39.92 2.69 -0.41
N ILE A 295 38.90 2.95 -1.27
CA ILE A 295 39.07 2.89 -2.73
C ILE A 295 40.04 3.95 -3.23
N ALA A 296 40.00 5.18 -2.69
CA ALA A 296 40.86 6.28 -3.09
C ALA A 296 42.37 6.03 -2.79
N LYS A 297 42.71 5.01 -2.00
CA LYS A 297 44.09 4.62 -1.64
C LYS A 297 44.64 3.47 -2.50
N ILE A 298 43.84 2.93 -3.42
CA ILE A 298 44.20 1.89 -4.36
C ILE A 298 44.79 2.54 -5.61
#